data_d8a364f12b877595c00f4a7bb317ca13
#
_entry.id   d8a364f12b877595c00f4a7bb317ca13
#
_cell.length_a   1.000
_cell.length_b   1.000
_cell.length_c   1.000
_cell.angle_alpha   90.00
_cell.angle_beta   90.00
_cell.angle_gamma   90.00
#
_symmetry.space_group_name_H-M   'P 1'
#
loop_
_entity.id
_entity.type
_entity.pdbx_description
1 polymer ?
#
loop_
_entity_poly.entity_id
_entity_poly.type
_entity_poly.pdbx_seq_one_letter_code
_entity_poly.pdbx_strand_id
1 'polypeptide(L)'
;MATNLMTPDPSRQSPHWDQPRPPVAELQMNPTTTGRVLLAWRRQQLAGQPRSPADLQPSLDWLLDLGAGVGRQQLQLLQLSPDQPVALQRSLDELAALWNRHLGEAVPLQYLLGLCPWRNLTLQVGPGVLIPRPETELLIELALQLVPSPPQLWADLGTGSGALALALARAWPHSRGLAVELSAAARTVAAVNLRVAPHVQLLSGSWWQPLAPWWGQLGLVVANPPYIPTSVWAQLEPGVREHEPALALAAGDDGLEAIRQIAAGAVVALRPGGRLLLEHHHDQSEAAFELLANAGLVALARHRDLEGVWRFASAQAPPNDAR
;
A
#
# COMPACT_ATOMS: atom_id res chain seq x y z
N MET A 1 -15.21 -9.44 34.41
CA MET A 1 -13.88 -10.05 34.30
C MET A 1 -13.06 -9.09 33.45
N ALA A 2 -11.94 -8.61 33.97
CA ALA A 2 -11.23 -7.44 33.49
C ALA A 2 -10.49 -7.71 32.17
N THR A 3 -10.78 -6.91 31.17
CA THR A 3 -10.06 -6.84 29.90
C THR A 3 -8.72 -6.13 30.13
N ASN A 4 -7.63 -6.88 30.01
CA ASN A 4 -6.27 -6.33 30.04
C ASN A 4 -6.05 -5.46 28.82
N LEU A 5 -6.05 -4.14 29.00
CA LEU A 5 -5.52 -3.18 28.06
C LEU A 5 -4.00 -3.31 28.07
N MET A 6 -3.44 -3.85 26.98
CA MET A 6 -2.00 -3.81 26.75
C MET A 6 -1.57 -2.36 26.58
N THR A 7 -0.78 -1.86 27.52
CA THR A 7 -0.03 -0.61 27.39
C THR A 7 1.02 -0.78 26.31
N PRO A 8 1.24 0.22 25.42
CA PRO A 8 2.28 0.15 24.41
C PRO A 8 3.66 0.09 25.06
N ASP A 9 4.47 -0.85 24.61
CA ASP A 9 5.87 -1.03 25.01
C ASP A 9 6.70 0.18 24.55
N PRO A 10 7.30 0.96 25.46
CA PRO A 10 8.11 2.15 25.11
C PRO A 10 9.44 1.81 24.46
N SER A 11 9.82 0.53 24.31
CA SER A 11 11.06 0.10 23.65
C SER A 11 10.93 -0.10 22.13
N ARG A 12 9.74 0.02 21.55
CA ARG A 12 9.55 0.01 20.09
C ARG A 12 9.99 1.35 19.53
N GLN A 13 11.28 1.41 19.18
CA GLN A 13 11.85 2.48 18.38
C GLN A 13 11.05 2.59 17.07
N SER A 14 10.67 3.82 16.72
CA SER A 14 10.08 4.18 15.43
C SER A 14 10.91 3.56 14.29
N PRO A 15 10.28 3.05 13.21
CA PRO A 15 11.03 2.46 12.11
C PRO A 15 11.99 3.50 11.53
N HIS A 16 13.29 3.25 11.66
CA HIS A 16 14.32 4.06 11.03
C HIS A 16 14.24 3.87 9.52
N TRP A 17 14.05 4.96 8.79
CA TRP A 17 14.04 5.06 7.32
C TRP A 17 15.45 4.88 6.70
N ASP A 18 16.37 4.20 7.38
CA ASP A 18 17.71 3.90 6.89
C ASP A 18 17.73 2.58 6.09
N GLN A 19 17.26 2.65 4.84
CA GLN A 19 17.57 1.62 3.85
C GLN A 19 18.52 2.18 2.80
N PRO A 20 19.49 1.38 2.30
CA PRO A 20 20.35 1.80 1.21
C PRO A 20 19.49 2.09 -0.04
N ARG A 21 19.56 3.30 -0.53
CA ARG A 21 18.94 3.73 -1.78
C ARG A 21 19.50 2.87 -2.92
N PRO A 22 18.68 2.47 -3.92
CA PRO A 22 19.18 1.74 -5.07
C PRO A 22 20.28 2.56 -5.75
N PRO A 23 21.34 1.90 -6.31
CA PRO A 23 22.42 2.60 -6.97
C PRO A 23 21.88 3.43 -8.14
N VAL A 24 22.10 4.73 -8.06
CA VAL A 24 21.82 5.68 -9.13
C VAL A 24 22.83 5.39 -10.27
N ALA A 25 22.31 5.05 -11.43
CA ALA A 25 23.13 4.93 -12.63
C ALA A 25 23.78 6.27 -12.98
N GLU A 26 25.07 6.22 -13.30
CA GLU A 26 25.94 7.21 -13.93
C GLU A 26 25.98 8.65 -13.37
N LEU A 27 27.19 9.10 -13.12
CA LEU A 27 27.68 10.42 -12.72
C LEU A 27 27.06 11.61 -13.50
N GLN A 28 25.79 11.89 -13.25
CA GLN A 28 25.28 13.24 -13.46
C GLN A 28 25.70 14.03 -12.21
N MET A 29 26.45 15.13 -12.41
CA MET A 29 26.75 16.06 -11.32
C MET A 29 25.43 16.50 -10.70
N ASN A 30 25.18 16.06 -9.48
CA ASN A 30 23.97 16.42 -8.75
C ASN A 30 23.88 17.96 -8.66
N PRO A 31 22.74 18.56 -9.02
CA PRO A 31 22.56 20.00 -8.87
C PRO A 31 22.85 20.40 -7.42
N THR A 32 23.64 21.46 -7.25
CA THR A 32 24.01 21.96 -5.91
C THR A 32 23.39 23.33 -5.70
N THR A 33 22.83 23.56 -4.50
CA THR A 33 22.28 24.85 -4.10
C THR A 33 22.74 25.16 -2.67
N THR A 34 22.29 26.27 -2.08
CA THR A 34 22.47 26.55 -0.65
C THR A 34 21.17 26.34 0.10
N GLY A 35 21.24 26.05 1.39
CA GLY A 35 20.05 25.96 2.23
C GLY A 35 19.19 27.22 2.17
N ARG A 36 19.81 28.41 2.08
CA ARG A 36 19.11 29.70 1.92
C ARG A 36 18.23 29.73 0.66
N VAL A 37 18.79 29.32 -0.47
CA VAL A 37 18.07 29.29 -1.75
C VAL A 37 16.95 28.23 -1.70
N LEU A 38 17.23 27.02 -1.21
CA LEU A 38 16.22 25.96 -1.07
C LEU A 38 15.06 26.37 -0.17
N LEU A 39 15.34 26.97 0.99
CA LEU A 39 14.30 27.42 1.93
C LEU A 39 13.48 28.59 1.38
N ALA A 40 14.12 29.49 0.60
CA ALA A 40 13.41 30.55 -0.10
C ALA A 40 12.49 29.99 -1.19
N TRP A 41 12.99 29.06 -2.01
CA TRP A 41 12.22 28.34 -3.01
C TRP A 41 11.00 27.63 -2.39
N ARG A 42 11.21 26.87 -1.28
CA ARG A 42 10.13 26.19 -0.56
C ARG A 42 9.03 27.15 -0.11
N ARG A 43 9.39 28.32 0.45
CA ARG A 43 8.40 29.34 0.82
C ARG A 43 7.65 29.90 -0.38
N GLN A 44 8.36 30.12 -1.51
CA GLN A 44 7.76 30.60 -2.73
C GLN A 44 6.73 29.60 -3.31
N GLN A 45 7.02 28.29 -3.27
CA GLN A 45 6.09 27.27 -3.76
C GLN A 45 4.80 27.19 -2.93
N LEU A 46 4.84 27.54 -1.66
CA LEU A 46 3.67 27.57 -0.79
C LEU A 46 2.89 28.90 -0.88
N ALA A 47 3.55 29.99 -1.30
CA ALA A 47 2.92 31.30 -1.39
C ALA A 47 1.97 31.42 -2.58
N GLY A 48 0.86 32.14 -2.41
CA GLY A 48 -0.08 32.45 -3.48
C GLY A 48 -0.92 31.28 -4.00
N GLN A 49 -0.90 30.15 -3.30
CA GLN A 49 -1.74 29.00 -3.63
C GLN A 49 -3.17 29.17 -3.07
N PRO A 50 -4.20 28.61 -3.73
CA PRO A 50 -5.57 28.65 -3.23
C PRO A 50 -5.78 27.90 -1.89
N ARG A 51 -4.98 26.84 -1.67
CA ARG A 51 -4.95 26.05 -0.42
C ARG A 51 -3.97 26.68 0.57
N SER A 52 -4.23 26.50 1.88
CA SER A 52 -3.35 27.07 2.89
C SER A 52 -1.93 26.49 2.82
N PRO A 53 -0.89 27.27 3.15
CA PRO A 53 0.48 26.74 3.26
C PRO A 53 0.59 25.55 4.21
N ALA A 54 -0.19 25.51 5.28
CA ALA A 54 -0.20 24.43 6.26
C ALA A 54 -0.67 23.09 5.64
N ASP A 55 -1.66 23.15 4.74
CA ASP A 55 -2.19 21.96 4.08
C ASP A 55 -1.25 21.43 2.97
N LEU A 56 -0.50 22.32 2.33
CA LEU A 56 0.39 21.99 1.21
C LEU A 56 1.79 21.59 1.67
N GLN A 57 2.22 22.07 2.83
CA GLN A 57 3.58 21.87 3.33
C GLN A 57 3.96 20.38 3.45
N PRO A 58 3.13 19.48 3.99
CA PRO A 58 3.47 18.06 4.06
C PRO A 58 3.78 17.44 2.71
N SER A 59 2.98 17.76 1.69
CA SER A 59 3.17 17.28 0.32
C SER A 59 4.44 17.84 -0.32
N LEU A 60 4.74 19.13 -0.12
CA LEU A 60 5.96 19.74 -0.64
C LEU A 60 7.22 19.20 0.08
N ASP A 61 7.14 18.98 1.39
CA ASP A 61 8.25 18.38 2.17
C ASP A 61 8.48 16.93 1.74
N TRP A 62 7.42 16.20 1.42
CA TRP A 62 7.50 14.86 0.85
C TRP A 62 8.14 14.85 -0.56
N LEU A 63 7.79 15.83 -1.41
CA LEU A 63 8.44 16.02 -2.70
C LEU A 63 9.94 16.31 -2.54
N LEU A 64 10.32 17.14 -1.56
CA LEU A 64 11.73 17.44 -1.28
C LEU A 64 12.49 16.20 -0.78
N ASP A 65 11.88 15.41 0.09
CA ASP A 65 12.50 14.20 0.63
C ASP A 65 12.78 13.17 -0.48
N LEU A 66 11.75 12.77 -1.21
CA LEU A 66 11.88 11.71 -2.22
C LEU A 66 12.37 12.22 -3.58
N GLY A 67 12.01 13.43 -3.95
CA GLY A 67 12.37 14.03 -5.23
C GLY A 67 13.73 14.71 -5.24
N ALA A 68 14.11 15.36 -4.15
CA ALA A 68 15.38 16.08 -4.04
C ALA A 68 16.41 15.38 -3.15
N GLY A 69 16.00 14.41 -2.33
CA GLY A 69 16.85 13.78 -1.33
C GLY A 69 17.07 14.63 -0.09
N VAL A 70 16.21 15.60 0.18
CA VAL A 70 16.31 16.54 1.31
C VAL A 70 15.20 16.25 2.31
N GLY A 71 15.48 15.38 3.26
CA GLY A 71 14.52 14.96 4.27
C GLY A 71 14.29 16.01 5.36
N ARG A 72 13.27 15.75 6.20
CA ARG A 72 12.81 16.68 7.27
C ARG A 72 13.92 17.12 8.21
N GLN A 73 14.80 16.21 8.65
CA GLN A 73 15.91 16.54 9.54
C GLN A 73 16.88 17.52 8.88
N GLN A 74 17.21 17.29 7.61
CA GLN A 74 18.08 18.17 6.85
C GLN A 74 17.43 19.56 6.67
N LEU A 75 16.12 19.63 6.36
CA LEU A 75 15.40 20.90 6.28
C LEU A 75 15.47 21.70 7.60
N GLN A 76 15.38 21.02 8.75
CA GLN A 76 15.54 21.66 10.06
C GLN A 76 16.96 22.19 10.30
N LEU A 77 17.99 21.41 9.95
CA LEU A 77 19.40 21.85 10.06
C LEU A 77 19.70 23.05 9.16
N LEU A 78 19.13 23.08 7.96
CA LEU A 78 19.30 24.21 7.04
C LEU A 78 18.66 25.51 7.56
N GLN A 79 17.65 25.44 8.42
CA GLN A 79 17.12 26.64 9.10
C GLN A 79 18.13 27.26 10.06
N LEU A 80 18.96 26.43 10.69
CA LEU A 80 20.00 26.86 11.61
C LEU A 80 21.29 27.27 10.88
N SER A 81 21.59 26.69 9.75
CA SER A 81 22.80 26.92 8.96
C SER A 81 22.46 27.07 7.46
N PRO A 82 21.84 28.20 7.07
CA PRO A 82 21.23 28.35 5.73
C PRO A 82 22.26 28.47 4.60
N ASP A 83 23.50 28.81 4.88
CA ASP A 83 24.54 28.98 3.86
C ASP A 83 25.27 27.67 3.50
N GLN A 84 24.91 26.55 4.14
CA GLN A 84 25.47 25.25 3.81
C GLN A 84 25.09 24.81 2.39
N PRO A 85 26.03 24.19 1.65
CA PRO A 85 25.74 23.60 0.34
C PRO A 85 24.83 22.38 0.51
N VAL A 86 23.88 22.22 -0.42
CA VAL A 86 22.92 21.12 -0.49
C VAL A 86 23.00 20.50 -1.89
N ALA A 87 23.36 19.23 -1.92
CA ALA A 87 23.26 18.44 -3.14
C ALA A 87 21.81 17.97 -3.33
N LEU A 88 21.25 18.17 -4.51
CA LEU A 88 19.89 17.79 -4.86
C LEU A 88 19.93 16.63 -5.88
N GLN A 89 18.95 15.72 -5.79
CA GLN A 89 18.78 14.66 -6.80
C GLN A 89 18.14 15.21 -8.10
N ARG A 90 17.38 16.32 -8.01
CA ARG A 90 16.77 17.07 -9.12
C ARG A 90 16.97 18.55 -8.90
N SER A 91 17.03 19.32 -9.97
CA SER A 91 17.10 20.78 -9.89
C SER A 91 15.81 21.38 -9.29
N LEU A 92 15.90 22.59 -8.76
CA LEU A 92 14.73 23.32 -8.25
C LEU A 92 13.67 23.56 -9.34
N ASP A 93 14.08 23.72 -10.60
CA ASP A 93 13.17 23.89 -11.73
C ASP A 93 12.41 22.60 -12.05
N GLU A 94 13.09 21.45 -12.03
CA GLU A 94 12.44 20.14 -12.18
C GLU A 94 11.45 19.89 -11.05
N LEU A 95 11.83 20.19 -9.81
CA LEU A 95 10.95 20.05 -8.65
C LEU A 95 9.74 21.00 -8.75
N ALA A 96 9.94 22.25 -9.23
CA ALA A 96 8.85 23.18 -9.47
C ALA A 96 7.89 22.67 -10.55
N ALA A 97 8.41 22.08 -11.63
CA ALA A 97 7.58 21.48 -12.67
C ALA A 97 6.71 20.33 -12.14
N LEU A 98 7.29 19.43 -11.31
CA LEU A 98 6.53 18.36 -10.67
C LEU A 98 5.46 18.91 -9.70
N TRP A 99 5.83 19.92 -8.92
CA TRP A 99 4.92 20.58 -7.98
C TRP A 99 3.73 21.25 -8.69
N ASN A 100 4.01 21.98 -9.79
CA ASN A 100 2.97 22.62 -10.57
C ASN A 100 2.00 21.61 -11.22
N ARG A 101 2.50 20.46 -11.66
CA ARG A 101 1.65 19.38 -12.18
C ARG A 101 0.80 18.77 -11.06
N HIS A 102 1.37 18.58 -9.87
CA HIS A 102 0.61 18.11 -8.70
C HIS A 102 -0.53 19.06 -8.34
N LEU A 103 -0.28 20.36 -8.32
CA LEU A 103 -1.30 21.36 -7.95
C LEU A 103 -2.31 21.64 -9.08
N GLY A 104 -1.84 21.75 -10.33
CA GLY A 104 -2.67 22.17 -11.47
C GLY A 104 -3.45 21.04 -12.12
N GLU A 105 -2.87 19.83 -12.15
CA GLU A 105 -3.45 18.64 -12.80
C GLU A 105 -3.93 17.60 -11.77
N ALA A 106 -3.78 17.87 -10.48
CA ALA A 106 -4.08 16.94 -9.37
C ALA A 106 -3.34 15.58 -9.47
N VAL A 107 -2.24 15.50 -10.23
CA VAL A 107 -1.47 14.23 -10.36
C VAL A 107 -0.84 13.87 -9.03
N PRO A 108 -1.03 12.66 -8.49
CA PRO A 108 -0.38 12.23 -7.27
C PRO A 108 1.15 12.32 -7.35
N LEU A 109 1.77 12.84 -6.31
CA LEU A 109 3.25 12.96 -6.24
C LEU A 109 3.94 11.60 -6.42
N GLN A 110 3.33 10.54 -5.91
CA GLN A 110 3.82 9.17 -6.07
C GLN A 110 3.95 8.79 -7.54
N TYR A 111 2.99 9.16 -8.38
CA TYR A 111 3.07 8.91 -9.81
C TYR A 111 4.10 9.79 -10.50
N LEU A 112 4.21 11.06 -10.10
CA LEU A 112 5.21 11.99 -10.65
C LEU A 112 6.64 11.54 -10.33
N LEU A 113 6.86 10.97 -9.15
CA LEU A 113 8.17 10.46 -8.73
C LEU A 113 8.40 9.00 -9.12
N GLY A 114 7.33 8.26 -9.44
CA GLY A 114 7.40 6.83 -9.71
C GLY A 114 7.64 5.98 -8.47
N LEU A 115 7.53 6.54 -7.26
CA LEU A 115 7.89 5.90 -6.00
C LEU A 115 6.82 6.11 -4.92
N CYS A 116 6.61 5.10 -4.09
CA CYS A 116 5.76 5.16 -2.91
C CYS A 116 6.46 4.47 -1.73
N PRO A 117 6.91 5.21 -0.71
CA PRO A 117 7.29 4.60 0.57
C PRO A 117 6.07 3.97 1.21
N TRP A 118 6.20 2.73 1.63
CA TRP A 118 5.14 1.98 2.28
C TRP A 118 5.75 0.95 3.24
N ARG A 119 5.43 1.03 4.54
CA ARG A 119 6.14 0.31 5.60
C ARG A 119 7.65 0.63 5.53
N ASN A 120 8.46 -0.43 5.53
CA ASN A 120 9.90 -0.37 5.31
C ASN A 120 10.32 -0.65 3.85
N LEU A 121 9.40 -0.40 2.90
CA LEU A 121 9.60 -0.60 1.47
C LEU A 121 9.60 0.74 0.74
N THR A 122 10.33 0.80 -0.37
CA THR A 122 10.15 1.82 -1.40
C THR A 122 9.64 1.11 -2.65
N LEU A 123 8.36 1.26 -2.92
CA LEU A 123 7.69 0.60 -4.04
C LEU A 123 7.74 1.49 -5.27
N GLN A 124 7.95 0.89 -6.44
CA GLN A 124 7.63 1.57 -7.68
C GLN A 124 6.11 1.61 -7.86
N VAL A 125 5.63 2.75 -8.33
CA VAL A 125 4.22 2.99 -8.66
C VAL A 125 4.14 3.85 -9.91
N GLY A 126 2.97 3.86 -10.55
CA GLY A 126 2.74 4.68 -11.75
C GLY A 126 1.29 4.58 -12.21
N PRO A 127 0.91 5.31 -13.27
CA PRO A 127 -0.43 5.22 -13.82
C PRO A 127 -0.86 3.77 -14.09
N GLY A 128 -2.09 3.46 -13.72
CA GLY A 128 -2.66 2.11 -13.90
C GLY A 128 -2.45 1.14 -12.73
N VAL A 129 -1.84 1.56 -11.63
CA VAL A 129 -1.75 0.79 -10.39
C VAL A 129 -2.23 1.63 -9.20
N LEU A 130 -2.97 1.05 -8.27
CA LEU A 130 -3.37 1.71 -7.04
C LEU A 130 -2.12 2.11 -6.22
N ILE A 131 -2.08 3.35 -5.74
CA ILE A 131 -1.04 3.78 -4.79
C ILE A 131 -1.31 3.08 -3.45
N PRO A 132 -0.37 2.28 -2.91
CA PRO A 132 -0.55 1.59 -1.64
C PRO A 132 -0.94 2.53 -0.50
N ARG A 133 -2.01 2.19 0.22
CA ARG A 133 -2.54 3.01 1.32
C ARG A 133 -1.84 2.66 2.64
N PRO A 134 -1.60 3.65 3.52
CA PRO A 134 -1.01 3.39 4.83
C PRO A 134 -1.82 2.41 5.68
N GLU A 135 -3.16 2.47 5.61
CA GLU A 135 -4.05 1.61 6.38
C GLU A 135 -3.85 0.14 6.03
N THR A 136 -3.58 -0.17 4.76
CA THR A 136 -3.32 -1.53 4.27
C THR A 136 -2.07 -2.16 4.91
N GLU A 137 -1.17 -1.36 5.47
CA GLU A 137 0.01 -1.87 6.21
C GLU A 137 -0.40 -2.79 7.36
N LEU A 138 -1.52 -2.49 8.02
CA LEU A 138 -2.02 -3.27 9.14
C LEU A 138 -2.46 -4.69 8.74
N LEU A 139 -2.83 -4.90 7.48
CA LEU A 139 -3.16 -6.24 6.98
C LEU A 139 -1.97 -7.20 7.11
N ILE A 140 -0.75 -6.71 6.96
CA ILE A 140 0.48 -7.50 7.19
C ILE A 140 0.64 -7.82 8.67
N GLU A 141 0.45 -6.85 9.57
CA GLU A 141 0.53 -7.10 11.02
C GLU A 141 -0.48 -8.17 11.47
N LEU A 142 -1.72 -8.05 10.98
CA LEU A 142 -2.76 -9.05 11.23
C LEU A 142 -2.39 -10.42 10.68
N ALA A 143 -1.82 -10.48 9.47
CA ALA A 143 -1.37 -11.74 8.88
C ALA A 143 -0.31 -12.42 9.75
N LEU A 144 0.70 -11.67 10.19
CA LEU A 144 1.78 -12.19 11.05
C LEU A 144 1.28 -12.61 12.43
N GLN A 145 0.32 -11.89 12.99
CA GLN A 145 -0.29 -12.22 14.29
C GLN A 145 -1.18 -13.46 14.22
N LEU A 146 -2.02 -13.57 13.18
CA LEU A 146 -2.99 -14.64 13.03
C LEU A 146 -2.38 -15.93 12.49
N VAL A 147 -1.22 -15.84 11.83
CA VAL A 147 -0.48 -16.97 11.27
C VAL A 147 0.96 -16.94 11.80
N PRO A 148 1.16 -17.30 13.09
CA PRO A 148 2.45 -17.18 13.76
C PRO A 148 3.52 -18.12 13.19
N SER A 149 3.10 -19.23 12.57
CA SER A 149 4.00 -20.14 11.84
C SER A 149 3.86 -19.90 10.34
N PRO A 150 4.95 -19.54 9.64
CA PRO A 150 4.90 -19.27 8.20
C PRO A 150 4.20 -20.39 7.44
N PRO A 151 3.19 -20.12 6.61
CA PRO A 151 2.54 -21.13 5.80
C PRO A 151 3.48 -21.58 4.68
N GLN A 152 3.35 -22.83 4.21
CA GLN A 152 4.16 -23.28 3.06
C GLN A 152 3.81 -22.50 1.79
N LEU A 153 2.53 -22.16 1.64
CA LEU A 153 1.98 -21.46 0.48
C LEU A 153 0.96 -20.40 0.93
N TRP A 154 1.10 -19.19 0.38
CA TRP A 154 0.16 -18.09 0.59
C TRP A 154 -0.15 -17.39 -0.75
N ALA A 155 -1.24 -16.62 -0.78
CA ALA A 155 -1.59 -15.82 -1.93
C ALA A 155 -1.99 -14.39 -1.55
N ASP A 156 -1.75 -13.46 -2.49
CA ASP A 156 -2.20 -12.06 -2.49
C ASP A 156 -3.11 -11.85 -3.71
N LEU A 157 -4.40 -11.60 -3.48
CA LEU A 157 -5.41 -11.45 -4.53
C LEU A 157 -5.62 -9.97 -4.86
N GLY A 158 -5.40 -9.61 -6.12
CA GLY A 158 -5.39 -8.22 -6.55
C GLY A 158 -4.14 -7.50 -6.05
N THR A 159 -2.97 -8.06 -6.32
CA THR A 159 -1.70 -7.62 -5.71
C THR A 159 -1.32 -6.18 -6.04
N GLY A 160 -1.90 -5.58 -7.09
CA GLY A 160 -1.65 -4.20 -7.50
C GLY A 160 -0.17 -3.94 -7.78
N SER A 161 0.46 -3.10 -6.97
CA SER A 161 1.90 -2.83 -7.02
C SER A 161 2.78 -3.97 -6.47
N GLY A 162 2.19 -5.01 -5.87
CA GLY A 162 2.90 -6.06 -5.17
C GLY A 162 3.24 -5.73 -3.71
N ALA A 163 2.63 -4.71 -3.12
CA ALA A 163 2.96 -4.22 -1.78
C ALA A 163 2.78 -5.30 -0.70
N LEU A 164 1.60 -5.90 -0.62
CA LEU A 164 1.30 -6.98 0.34
C LEU A 164 2.19 -8.20 0.06
N ALA A 165 2.28 -8.61 -1.21
CA ALA A 165 3.09 -9.76 -1.62
C ALA A 165 4.57 -9.57 -1.23
N LEU A 166 5.16 -8.39 -1.47
CA LEU A 166 6.56 -8.12 -1.13
C LEU A 166 6.77 -8.08 0.39
N ALA A 167 5.84 -7.52 1.15
CA ALA A 167 5.93 -7.46 2.60
C ALA A 167 5.85 -8.86 3.22
N LEU A 168 4.92 -9.72 2.77
CA LEU A 168 4.85 -11.12 3.20
C LEU A 168 6.08 -11.92 2.79
N ALA A 169 6.60 -11.71 1.58
CA ALA A 169 7.81 -12.36 1.12
C ALA A 169 9.03 -12.04 2.00
N ARG A 170 9.15 -10.79 2.45
CA ARG A 170 10.21 -10.39 3.40
C ARG A 170 10.02 -10.99 4.78
N ALA A 171 8.78 -11.05 5.26
CA ALA A 171 8.47 -11.64 6.56
C ALA A 171 8.67 -13.17 6.57
N TRP A 172 8.39 -13.82 5.45
CA TRP A 172 8.46 -15.28 5.31
C TRP A 172 9.34 -15.70 4.11
N PRO A 173 10.67 -15.54 4.18
CA PRO A 173 11.57 -15.72 3.04
C PRO A 173 11.66 -17.16 2.51
N HIS A 174 11.17 -18.15 3.28
CA HIS A 174 11.14 -19.56 2.88
C HIS A 174 9.74 -20.06 2.48
N SER A 175 8.72 -19.21 2.55
CA SER A 175 7.36 -19.53 2.13
C SER A 175 7.15 -19.16 0.66
N ARG A 176 6.47 -20.01 -0.09
CA ARG A 176 6.11 -19.68 -1.48
C ARG A 176 4.92 -18.73 -1.51
N GLY A 177 5.02 -17.65 -2.30
CA GLY A 177 3.97 -16.68 -2.53
C GLY A 177 3.38 -16.78 -3.94
N LEU A 178 2.07 -16.51 -4.06
CA LEU A 178 1.35 -16.39 -5.32
C LEU A 178 0.68 -15.03 -5.35
N ALA A 179 1.15 -14.12 -6.20
CA ALA A 179 0.58 -12.78 -6.37
C ALA A 179 -0.30 -12.77 -7.63
N VAL A 180 -1.59 -12.50 -7.47
CA VAL A 180 -2.57 -12.54 -8.56
C VAL A 180 -2.96 -11.12 -8.94
N GLU A 181 -2.89 -10.78 -10.24
CA GLU A 181 -3.29 -9.47 -10.74
C GLU A 181 -3.93 -9.56 -12.12
N LEU A 182 -5.07 -8.91 -12.28
CA LEU A 182 -5.81 -8.86 -13.54
C LEU A 182 -5.23 -7.82 -14.51
N SER A 183 -4.91 -6.63 -14.00
CA SER A 183 -4.41 -5.50 -14.80
C SER A 183 -3.01 -5.76 -15.34
N ALA A 184 -2.82 -5.68 -16.65
CA ALA A 184 -1.49 -5.80 -17.26
C ALA A 184 -0.55 -4.66 -16.83
N ALA A 185 -1.07 -3.44 -16.66
CA ALA A 185 -0.30 -2.29 -16.19
C ALA A 185 0.20 -2.51 -14.75
N ALA A 186 -0.70 -2.93 -13.83
CA ALA A 186 -0.33 -3.24 -12.45
C ALA A 186 0.66 -4.41 -12.38
N ARG A 187 0.49 -5.46 -13.18
CA ARG A 187 1.46 -6.57 -13.25
C ARG A 187 2.86 -6.12 -13.66
N THR A 188 2.96 -5.17 -14.57
CA THR A 188 4.27 -4.62 -14.97
C THR A 188 4.98 -3.96 -13.78
N VAL A 189 4.25 -3.20 -12.98
CA VAL A 189 4.77 -2.56 -11.76
C VAL A 189 5.10 -3.61 -10.69
N ALA A 190 4.17 -4.54 -10.42
CA ALA A 190 4.39 -5.62 -9.47
C ALA A 190 5.62 -6.47 -9.82
N ALA A 191 5.83 -6.79 -11.12
CA ALA A 191 6.98 -7.55 -11.57
C ALA A 191 8.31 -6.85 -11.24
N VAL A 192 8.35 -5.51 -11.30
CA VAL A 192 9.54 -4.75 -10.89
C VAL A 192 9.76 -4.82 -9.39
N ASN A 193 8.71 -4.59 -8.60
CA ASN A 193 8.80 -4.61 -7.14
C ASN A 193 9.14 -6.01 -6.60
N LEU A 194 8.62 -7.06 -7.22
CA LEU A 194 8.83 -8.45 -6.79
C LEU A 194 10.14 -9.08 -7.27
N ARG A 195 10.97 -8.38 -8.06
CA ARG A 195 12.29 -8.90 -8.51
C ARG A 195 13.18 -9.35 -7.37
N VAL A 196 13.04 -8.73 -6.21
CA VAL A 196 13.83 -9.05 -5.00
C VAL A 196 13.24 -10.20 -4.18
N ALA A 197 12.13 -10.79 -4.61
CA ALA A 197 11.42 -11.87 -3.95
C ALA A 197 11.14 -13.04 -4.94
N PRO A 198 12.18 -13.78 -5.40
CA PRO A 198 12.06 -14.78 -6.47
C PRO A 198 11.18 -15.99 -6.08
N HIS A 199 10.84 -16.15 -4.80
CA HIS A 199 9.93 -17.18 -4.29
C HIS A 199 8.44 -16.76 -4.39
N VAL A 200 8.16 -15.56 -4.91
CA VAL A 200 6.82 -15.09 -5.21
C VAL A 200 6.58 -15.21 -6.71
N GLN A 201 5.56 -15.98 -7.09
CA GLN A 201 5.14 -16.12 -8.48
C GLN A 201 4.01 -15.12 -8.78
N LEU A 202 4.23 -14.24 -9.75
CA LEU A 202 3.22 -13.32 -10.24
C LEU A 202 2.36 -14.00 -11.32
N LEU A 203 1.05 -14.03 -11.11
CA LEU A 203 0.07 -14.70 -11.93
C LEU A 203 -0.91 -13.71 -12.56
N SER A 204 -1.22 -13.91 -13.84
CA SER A 204 -2.21 -13.13 -14.56
C SER A 204 -3.58 -13.77 -14.45
N GLY A 205 -4.58 -13.02 -13.97
CA GLY A 205 -5.96 -13.49 -13.93
C GLY A 205 -6.78 -12.82 -12.84
N SER A 206 -8.05 -13.24 -12.74
CA SER A 206 -8.99 -12.72 -11.75
C SER A 206 -9.08 -13.68 -10.56
N TRP A 207 -8.86 -13.15 -9.38
CA TRP A 207 -9.04 -13.81 -8.08
C TRP A 207 -8.49 -15.24 -8.03
N TRP A 208 -9.38 -16.22 -7.95
CA TRP A 208 -9.06 -17.64 -7.80
C TRP A 208 -8.68 -18.36 -9.09
N GLN A 209 -9.02 -17.78 -10.25
CA GLN A 209 -8.87 -18.45 -11.55
C GLN A 209 -7.44 -18.99 -11.79
N PRO A 210 -6.36 -18.19 -11.63
CA PRO A 210 -5.03 -18.71 -11.87
C PRO A 210 -4.51 -19.61 -10.73
N LEU A 211 -5.22 -19.68 -9.60
CA LEU A 211 -4.82 -20.47 -8.43
C LEU A 211 -5.37 -21.89 -8.42
N ALA A 212 -6.16 -22.30 -9.41
CA ALA A 212 -6.76 -23.64 -9.46
C ALA A 212 -5.76 -24.81 -9.21
N PRO A 213 -4.50 -24.77 -9.68
CA PRO A 213 -3.53 -25.83 -9.39
C PRO A 213 -3.15 -25.99 -7.91
N TRP A 214 -3.43 -24.97 -7.09
CA TRP A 214 -3.05 -24.93 -5.66
C TRP A 214 -4.26 -24.92 -4.72
N TRP A 215 -5.45 -25.21 -5.22
CA TRP A 215 -6.63 -25.27 -4.39
C TRP A 215 -6.48 -26.31 -3.28
N GLY A 216 -6.97 -26.00 -2.10
CA GLY A 216 -6.83 -26.82 -0.89
C GLY A 216 -5.44 -26.79 -0.24
N GLN A 217 -4.51 -25.97 -0.75
CA GLN A 217 -3.13 -25.90 -0.25
C GLN A 217 -2.78 -24.55 0.39
N LEU A 218 -3.57 -23.49 0.15
CA LEU A 218 -3.27 -22.15 0.61
C LEU A 218 -3.44 -22.05 2.13
N GLY A 219 -2.36 -21.75 2.85
CA GLY A 219 -2.39 -21.55 4.30
C GLY A 219 -2.82 -20.16 4.72
N LEU A 220 -2.60 -19.17 3.85
CA LEU A 220 -3.05 -17.79 3.99
C LEU A 220 -3.41 -17.22 2.64
N VAL A 221 -4.48 -16.44 2.61
CA VAL A 221 -4.82 -15.53 1.51
C VAL A 221 -5.04 -14.15 2.08
N VAL A 222 -4.42 -13.14 1.49
CA VAL A 222 -4.65 -11.73 1.77
C VAL A 222 -5.26 -11.05 0.55
N ALA A 223 -6.07 -10.01 0.77
CA ALA A 223 -6.62 -9.19 -0.30
C ALA A 223 -6.91 -7.77 0.18
N ASN A 224 -6.55 -6.79 -0.63
CA ASN A 224 -7.15 -5.44 -0.58
C ASN A 224 -7.92 -5.25 -1.90
N PRO A 225 -9.15 -5.78 -2.00
CA PRO A 225 -9.94 -5.72 -3.21
C PRO A 225 -10.55 -4.33 -3.41
N PRO A 226 -10.98 -3.97 -4.62
CA PRO A 226 -11.83 -2.80 -4.81
C PRO A 226 -13.10 -2.96 -3.97
N TYR A 227 -13.52 -1.86 -3.32
CA TYR A 227 -14.65 -1.84 -2.40
C TYR A 227 -15.51 -0.57 -2.49
N ILE A 228 -15.22 0.34 -3.43
CA ILE A 228 -15.96 1.61 -3.56
C ILE A 228 -17.19 1.39 -4.43
N PRO A 229 -18.41 1.74 -3.94
CA PRO A 229 -19.60 1.75 -4.77
C PRO A 229 -19.45 2.66 -5.98
N THR A 230 -19.96 2.24 -7.14
CA THR A 230 -19.85 2.99 -8.40
C THR A 230 -20.38 4.42 -8.28
N SER A 231 -21.46 4.61 -7.51
CA SER A 231 -22.03 5.95 -7.26
C SER A 231 -21.13 6.86 -6.42
N VAL A 232 -20.33 6.29 -5.52
CA VAL A 232 -19.39 7.02 -4.66
C VAL A 232 -18.11 7.35 -5.41
N TRP A 233 -17.68 6.47 -6.32
CA TRP A 233 -16.47 6.68 -7.12
C TRP A 233 -16.46 8.02 -7.85
N ALA A 234 -17.62 8.45 -8.39
CA ALA A 234 -17.74 9.74 -9.08
C ALA A 234 -17.53 10.98 -8.17
N GLN A 235 -17.59 10.78 -6.84
CA GLN A 235 -17.46 11.84 -5.82
C GLN A 235 -16.05 11.86 -5.17
N LEU A 236 -15.16 10.95 -5.56
CA LEU A 236 -13.80 10.90 -5.02
C LEU A 236 -13.00 12.15 -5.39
N GLU A 237 -11.99 12.43 -4.59
CA GLU A 237 -11.00 13.48 -4.85
C GLU A 237 -10.46 13.38 -6.29
N PRO A 238 -10.26 14.52 -7.00
CA PRO A 238 -9.78 14.52 -8.39
C PRO A 238 -8.50 13.70 -8.59
N GLY A 239 -7.55 13.80 -7.66
CA GLY A 239 -6.29 13.06 -7.71
C GLY A 239 -6.47 11.54 -7.75
N VAL A 240 -7.50 11.02 -7.09
CA VAL A 240 -7.85 9.60 -7.11
C VAL A 240 -8.66 9.26 -8.36
N ARG A 241 -9.77 9.99 -8.55
CA ARG A 241 -10.73 9.69 -9.63
C ARG A 241 -10.13 9.79 -11.03
N GLU A 242 -9.24 10.76 -11.27
CA GLU A 242 -8.72 11.06 -12.62
C GLU A 242 -7.43 10.31 -12.93
N HIS A 243 -6.70 9.87 -11.91
CA HIS A 243 -5.37 9.29 -12.09
C HIS A 243 -5.26 7.84 -11.64
N GLU A 244 -5.99 7.41 -10.61
CA GLU A 244 -5.92 6.02 -10.17
C GLU A 244 -6.91 5.12 -10.95
N PRO A 245 -6.58 3.83 -11.16
CA PRO A 245 -7.40 2.97 -12.00
C PRO A 245 -8.74 2.64 -11.35
N ALA A 246 -9.85 2.92 -12.05
CA ALA A 246 -11.19 2.59 -11.58
C ALA A 246 -11.35 1.09 -11.25
N LEU A 247 -10.66 0.21 -11.98
CA LEU A 247 -10.65 -1.24 -11.74
C LEU A 247 -10.16 -1.62 -10.34
N ALA A 248 -9.28 -0.82 -9.74
CA ALA A 248 -8.74 -1.06 -8.40
C ALA A 248 -9.58 -0.40 -7.27
N LEU A 249 -10.62 0.36 -7.63
CA LEU A 249 -11.41 1.14 -6.69
C LEU A 249 -12.89 0.74 -6.71
N ALA A 250 -13.52 0.70 -7.89
CA ALA A 250 -14.96 0.49 -8.04
C ALA A 250 -15.31 -1.01 -7.99
N ALA A 251 -16.33 -1.36 -7.20
CA ALA A 251 -16.76 -2.74 -6.98
C ALA A 251 -18.29 -2.91 -7.04
N GLY A 252 -18.87 -2.42 -8.13
CA GLY A 252 -20.32 -2.53 -8.37
C GLY A 252 -21.17 -1.54 -7.57
N ASP A 253 -22.47 -1.78 -7.52
CA ASP A 253 -23.42 -0.83 -6.96
C ASP A 253 -23.29 -0.64 -5.45
N ASP A 254 -22.95 -1.71 -4.72
CA ASP A 254 -22.79 -1.71 -3.25
C ASP A 254 -21.31 -1.82 -2.79
N GLY A 255 -20.38 -1.88 -3.73
CA GLY A 255 -18.96 -1.99 -3.42
C GLY A 255 -18.51 -3.36 -2.89
N LEU A 256 -19.36 -4.40 -2.93
CA LEU A 256 -19.08 -5.72 -2.38
C LEU A 256 -18.81 -6.80 -3.44
N GLU A 257 -18.84 -6.46 -4.71
CA GLU A 257 -18.70 -7.43 -5.81
C GLU A 257 -17.41 -8.28 -5.70
N ALA A 258 -16.29 -7.62 -5.45
CA ALA A 258 -15.00 -8.31 -5.30
C ALA A 258 -14.98 -9.21 -4.05
N ILE A 259 -15.53 -8.73 -2.93
CA ILE A 259 -15.59 -9.49 -1.67
C ILE A 259 -16.46 -10.74 -1.85
N ARG A 260 -17.58 -10.66 -2.59
CA ARG A 260 -18.41 -11.82 -2.91
C ARG A 260 -17.64 -12.90 -3.68
N GLN A 261 -16.89 -12.47 -4.71
CA GLN A 261 -16.09 -13.38 -5.53
C GLN A 261 -14.95 -14.03 -4.70
N ILE A 262 -14.31 -13.27 -3.84
CA ILE A 262 -13.27 -13.77 -2.95
C ILE A 262 -13.86 -14.76 -1.94
N ALA A 263 -14.96 -14.42 -1.27
CA ALA A 263 -15.62 -15.30 -0.30
C ALA A 263 -16.04 -16.64 -0.93
N ALA A 264 -16.65 -16.62 -2.12
CA ALA A 264 -17.17 -17.80 -2.80
C ALA A 264 -16.11 -18.88 -3.09
N GLY A 265 -14.86 -18.49 -3.37
CA GLY A 265 -13.78 -19.45 -3.64
C GLY A 265 -12.93 -19.83 -2.44
N ALA A 266 -13.07 -19.13 -1.31
CA ALA A 266 -12.13 -19.24 -0.21
C ALA A 266 -12.10 -20.63 0.44
N VAL A 267 -13.26 -21.25 0.69
CA VAL A 267 -13.34 -22.57 1.35
C VAL A 267 -12.66 -23.68 0.52
N VAL A 268 -12.76 -23.60 -0.80
CA VAL A 268 -12.16 -24.59 -1.70
C VAL A 268 -10.67 -24.36 -1.87
N ALA A 269 -10.27 -23.11 -1.96
CA ALA A 269 -8.88 -22.74 -2.23
C ALA A 269 -7.97 -22.85 -1.00
N LEU A 270 -8.49 -22.53 0.17
CA LEU A 270 -7.75 -22.63 1.43
C LEU A 270 -7.60 -24.11 1.85
N ARG A 271 -6.43 -24.45 2.41
CA ARG A 271 -6.30 -25.71 3.14
C ARG A 271 -7.20 -25.71 4.37
N PRO A 272 -7.55 -26.88 4.96
CA PRO A 272 -8.23 -26.95 6.24
C PRO A 272 -7.49 -26.09 7.29
N GLY A 273 -8.22 -25.21 7.98
CA GLY A 273 -7.64 -24.27 8.91
C GLY A 273 -6.82 -23.12 8.29
N GLY A 274 -6.75 -23.03 6.97
CA GLY A 274 -6.14 -21.88 6.26
C GLY A 274 -6.96 -20.62 6.47
N ARG A 275 -6.31 -19.46 6.39
CA ARG A 275 -6.91 -18.17 6.73
C ARG A 275 -7.09 -17.28 5.50
N LEU A 276 -8.18 -16.52 5.51
CA LEU A 276 -8.43 -15.38 4.63
C LEU A 276 -8.41 -14.11 5.46
N LEU A 277 -7.68 -13.09 4.99
CA LEU A 277 -7.71 -11.73 5.49
C LEU A 277 -8.02 -10.79 4.35
N LEU A 278 -8.96 -9.87 4.53
CA LEU A 278 -9.29 -8.86 3.53
C LEU A 278 -9.56 -7.50 4.14
N GLU A 279 -9.28 -6.46 3.36
CA GLU A 279 -9.65 -5.09 3.63
C GLU A 279 -11.03 -4.80 3.01
N HIS A 280 -11.81 -3.90 3.64
CA HIS A 280 -13.12 -3.45 3.18
C HIS A 280 -13.34 -1.98 3.58
N HIS A 281 -14.32 -1.32 3.01
CA HIS A 281 -14.71 0.03 3.44
C HIS A 281 -15.29 0.01 4.86
N HIS A 282 -15.15 1.13 5.57
CA HIS A 282 -15.51 1.21 6.99
C HIS A 282 -16.98 0.86 7.30
N ASP A 283 -17.90 1.13 6.38
CA ASP A 283 -19.34 0.84 6.50
C ASP A 283 -19.74 -0.57 6.02
N GLN A 284 -18.80 -1.31 5.42
CA GLN A 284 -19.07 -2.66 4.88
C GLN A 284 -18.76 -3.80 5.85
N SER A 285 -18.31 -3.49 7.07
CA SER A 285 -17.81 -4.50 8.01
C SER A 285 -18.80 -5.63 8.31
N GLU A 286 -20.08 -5.31 8.49
CA GLU A 286 -21.12 -6.32 8.76
C GLU A 286 -21.40 -7.15 7.50
N ALA A 287 -21.60 -6.49 6.35
CA ALA A 287 -21.88 -7.17 5.09
C ALA A 287 -20.73 -8.08 4.64
N ALA A 288 -19.49 -7.65 4.79
CA ALA A 288 -18.32 -8.48 4.52
C ALA A 288 -18.26 -9.70 5.44
N PHE A 289 -18.56 -9.52 6.74
CA PHE A 289 -18.62 -10.62 7.70
C PHE A 289 -19.70 -11.64 7.33
N GLU A 290 -20.92 -11.19 6.97
CA GLU A 290 -22.00 -12.05 6.52
C GLU A 290 -21.64 -12.82 5.23
N LEU A 291 -21.00 -12.17 4.25
CA LEU A 291 -20.55 -12.83 3.04
C LEU A 291 -19.56 -13.97 3.30
N LEU A 292 -18.62 -13.76 4.23
CA LEU A 292 -17.66 -14.79 4.63
C LEU A 292 -18.33 -15.94 5.38
N ALA A 293 -19.30 -15.64 6.27
CA ALA A 293 -20.07 -16.65 7.00
C ALA A 293 -20.92 -17.51 6.03
N ASN A 294 -21.64 -16.85 5.11
CA ASN A 294 -22.49 -17.52 4.14
C ASN A 294 -21.68 -18.38 3.13
N ALA A 295 -20.42 -18.05 2.91
CA ALA A 295 -19.50 -18.87 2.12
C ALA A 295 -19.02 -20.15 2.87
N GLY A 296 -19.40 -20.34 4.14
CA GLY A 296 -19.02 -21.52 4.92
C GLY A 296 -17.68 -21.37 5.64
N LEU A 297 -17.13 -20.17 5.74
CA LEU A 297 -15.94 -19.89 6.54
C LEU A 297 -16.31 -19.83 8.03
N VAL A 298 -15.35 -20.16 8.88
CA VAL A 298 -15.50 -20.21 10.34
C VAL A 298 -14.47 -19.30 11.02
N ALA A 299 -14.52 -19.18 12.34
CA ALA A 299 -13.60 -18.35 13.15
C ALA A 299 -13.45 -16.92 12.61
N LEU A 300 -14.59 -16.33 12.21
CA LEU A 300 -14.65 -14.99 11.67
C LEU A 300 -14.32 -13.95 12.74
N ALA A 301 -13.55 -12.94 12.35
CA ALA A 301 -13.27 -11.79 13.20
C ALA A 301 -13.21 -10.51 12.36
N ARG A 302 -13.57 -9.39 13.01
CA ARG A 302 -13.43 -8.05 12.45
C ARG A 302 -12.29 -7.35 13.15
N HIS A 303 -11.53 -6.53 12.42
CA HIS A 303 -10.39 -5.82 12.97
C HIS A 303 -10.47 -4.34 12.61
N ARG A 304 -10.01 -3.51 13.55
CA ARG A 304 -9.97 -2.06 13.38
C ARG A 304 -8.58 -1.63 12.92
N ASP A 305 -8.55 -0.51 12.21
CA ASP A 305 -7.31 0.20 11.94
C ASP A 305 -6.81 0.98 13.18
N LEU A 306 -5.73 1.72 13.01
CA LEU A 306 -5.12 2.50 14.12
C LEU A 306 -5.99 3.67 14.58
N GLU A 307 -6.95 4.11 13.77
CA GLU A 307 -7.93 5.15 14.12
C GLU A 307 -9.17 4.56 14.81
N GLY A 308 -9.22 3.25 14.98
CA GLY A 308 -10.34 2.55 15.61
C GLY A 308 -11.51 2.26 14.67
N VAL A 309 -11.31 2.41 13.36
CA VAL A 309 -12.33 2.19 12.32
C VAL A 309 -12.30 0.72 11.88
N TRP A 310 -13.46 0.08 11.72
CA TRP A 310 -13.56 -1.27 11.17
C TRP A 310 -13.14 -1.28 9.70
N ARG A 311 -12.06 -2.00 9.40
CA ARG A 311 -11.46 -1.98 8.06
C ARG A 311 -11.04 -3.34 7.54
N PHE A 312 -10.95 -4.35 8.41
CA PHE A 312 -10.49 -5.67 8.00
C PHE A 312 -11.40 -6.77 8.55
N ALA A 313 -11.53 -7.83 7.76
CA ALA A 313 -12.17 -9.06 8.14
C ALA A 313 -11.19 -10.23 8.00
N SER A 314 -11.24 -11.16 8.96
CA SER A 314 -10.53 -12.44 8.86
C SER A 314 -11.49 -13.61 9.05
N ALA A 315 -11.18 -14.72 8.38
CA ALA A 315 -11.93 -15.96 8.48
C ALA A 315 -11.00 -17.15 8.28
N GLN A 316 -11.48 -18.34 8.59
CA GLN A 316 -10.75 -19.59 8.47
C GLN A 316 -11.55 -20.60 7.67
N ALA A 317 -10.90 -21.38 6.81
CA ALA A 317 -11.53 -22.55 6.23
C ALA A 317 -11.83 -23.59 7.31
N PRO A 318 -13.01 -24.27 7.28
CA PRO A 318 -13.35 -25.26 8.30
C PRO A 318 -12.30 -26.39 8.31
N PRO A 319 -12.09 -27.06 9.47
CA PRO A 319 -11.25 -28.23 9.56
C PRO A 319 -11.82 -29.40 8.74
N ASN A 320 -11.00 -30.43 8.47
CA ASN A 320 -11.39 -31.56 7.63
C ASN A 320 -12.66 -32.29 8.14
N ASP A 321 -12.82 -32.37 9.45
CA ASP A 321 -13.95 -33.10 10.08
C ASP A 321 -15.29 -32.36 9.95
N ALA A 322 -15.29 -31.14 9.40
CA ALA A 322 -16.47 -30.28 9.23
C ALA A 322 -16.77 -29.94 7.74
N ARG A 323 -16.09 -30.60 6.81
CA ARG A 323 -16.30 -30.45 5.36
C ARG A 323 -17.21 -31.52 4.77
#